data_11c31a26ca0064adfaab2656dbcc713a
#
_entry.id   11c31a26ca0064adfaab2656dbcc713a
#
_cell.length_a   1.000
_cell.length_b   1.000
_cell.length_c   1.000
_cell.angle_alpha   90.00
_cell.angle_beta   90.00
_cell.angle_gamma   90.00
#
_symmetry.space_group_name_H-M   'P 1'
#
loop_
_entity.id
_entity.type
_entity.pdbx_description
1 polymer ?
#
loop_
_entity_poly.entity_id
_entity_poly.type
_entity_poly.pdbx_seq_one_letter_code
_entity_poly.pdbx_strand_id
1 'polypeptide(L)'
;GVEVDYAFDNMFLMSMGVLDVIPPIAVEDIGAVPASYYNLVTWSDIAGEEGETYHVYASISPITDITDPSVDVVATNVLEGSQAAVHYLFHPLEDTDVTYYYAVACKDASNNVGPAGASASSITNGAKGVPTISLNPPTAFAADGDLTEWYDSGIEPFMIGAAENSYGTPNVGMGNVDDDNDLHGTFYVAVDNDYLYIAAEILDNVVNNDQSGGWWTSDVVQVCLGLYDQRGAKHVG
;
A
#
# COMPACT_ATOMS: atom_id res chain seq x y z
N GLY A 1 71.10 19.06 27.73
CA GLY A 1 69.65 19.01 27.83
C GLY A 1 69.10 18.62 26.48
N VAL A 2 68.44 17.45 26.42
CA VAL A 2 67.68 17.04 25.24
C VAL A 2 66.25 17.51 25.51
N GLU A 3 65.83 18.48 24.74
CA GLU A 3 64.43 18.95 24.73
C GLU A 3 63.61 17.89 23.95
N VAL A 4 62.72 17.21 24.63
CA VAL A 4 61.81 16.23 24.01
C VAL A 4 60.52 16.98 23.72
N ASP A 5 60.35 17.32 22.47
CA ASP A 5 59.11 17.93 21.96
C ASP A 5 58.01 16.84 21.86
N TYR A 6 57.05 16.82 22.75
CA TYR A 6 55.89 15.99 22.68
C TYR A 6 54.85 16.68 21.81
N ALA A 7 54.88 16.43 20.51
CA ALA A 7 53.77 16.77 19.61
C ALA A 7 52.58 15.87 19.96
N PHE A 8 51.56 16.41 20.58
CA PHE A 8 50.23 15.77 20.65
C PHE A 8 49.51 15.99 19.30
N ASP A 9 49.92 15.20 18.31
CA ASP A 9 49.12 15.09 17.10
C ASP A 9 47.86 14.23 17.39
N ASN A 10 46.70 14.78 17.11
CA ASN A 10 45.38 14.14 17.14
C ASN A 10 44.78 13.88 18.53
N MET A 11 44.54 14.93 19.30
CA MET A 11 43.50 14.87 20.31
C MET A 11 42.14 15.04 19.64
N PHE A 12 41.48 13.94 19.27
CA PHE A 12 40.06 13.95 18.95
C PHE A 12 39.29 14.22 20.24
N LEU A 13 38.86 15.46 20.44
CA LEU A 13 37.77 15.76 21.36
C LEU A 13 36.51 15.14 20.76
N MET A 14 36.22 13.91 21.09
CA MET A 14 34.88 13.38 20.93
C MET A 14 33.98 14.17 21.90
N SER A 15 33.19 15.09 21.40
CA SER A 15 32.03 15.55 22.12
C SER A 15 31.15 14.32 22.33
N MET A 16 31.21 13.75 23.53
CA MET A 16 30.18 12.82 23.97
C MET A 16 28.92 13.68 24.16
N GLY A 17 28.10 13.76 23.08
CA GLY A 17 26.75 14.31 23.21
C GLY A 17 26.06 13.60 24.37
N VAL A 18 25.31 14.32 25.14
CA VAL A 18 24.44 13.73 26.16
C VAL A 18 23.54 12.76 25.40
N LEU A 19 23.61 11.48 25.73
CA LEU A 19 22.72 10.47 25.15
C LEU A 19 21.30 10.85 25.56
N ASP A 20 20.48 11.20 24.62
CA ASP A 20 19.06 11.39 24.85
C ASP A 20 18.41 10.03 25.12
N VAL A 21 17.80 9.91 26.28
CA VAL A 21 17.10 8.70 26.74
C VAL A 21 15.64 8.99 27.08
N ILE A 22 15.16 10.17 26.73
CA ILE A 22 13.79 10.60 27.05
C ILE A 22 12.93 10.30 25.81
N PRO A 23 11.98 9.35 25.89
CA PRO A 23 11.11 9.10 24.75
C PRO A 23 10.14 10.26 24.51
N PRO A 24 9.72 10.47 23.26
CA PRO A 24 8.67 11.41 22.90
C PRO A 24 7.37 11.17 23.69
N ILE A 25 6.53 12.20 23.78
CA ILE A 25 5.17 12.06 24.32
C ILE A 25 4.27 11.32 23.34
N ALA A 26 3.06 10.94 23.78
CA ALA A 26 2.07 10.33 22.90
C ALA A 26 1.63 11.30 21.80
N VAL A 27 1.47 10.78 20.59
CA VAL A 27 0.95 11.54 19.45
C VAL A 27 -0.53 11.88 19.68
N GLU A 28 -0.93 13.08 19.30
CA GLU A 28 -2.30 13.57 19.46
C GLU A 28 -3.00 13.76 18.10
N ASP A 29 -4.31 14.04 18.14
CA ASP A 29 -5.18 14.36 16.99
C ASP A 29 -5.15 13.31 15.89
N ILE A 30 -5.06 12.03 16.27
CA ILE A 30 -5.05 10.94 15.32
C ILE A 30 -6.44 10.75 14.73
N GLY A 31 -6.51 10.87 13.42
CA GLY A 31 -7.73 10.68 12.65
C GLY A 31 -7.43 10.07 11.29
N ALA A 32 -8.47 9.79 10.53
CA ALA A 32 -8.30 9.41 9.13
C ALA A 32 -9.47 9.92 8.27
N VAL A 33 -9.17 10.18 7.00
CA VAL A 33 -10.14 10.58 6.00
C VAL A 33 -10.31 9.41 5.03
N PRO A 34 -11.54 8.86 4.91
CA PRO A 34 -11.81 7.80 3.95
C PRO A 34 -11.74 8.34 2.52
N ALA A 35 -11.10 7.58 1.64
CA ALA A 35 -11.04 7.80 0.21
C ALA A 35 -11.27 6.49 -0.54
N SER A 36 -11.30 6.52 -1.88
CA SER A 36 -11.44 5.30 -2.66
C SER A 36 -10.24 4.38 -2.41
N TYR A 37 -10.49 3.17 -1.89
CA TYR A 37 -9.51 2.11 -1.62
C TYR A 37 -8.49 2.38 -0.51
N TYR A 38 -8.59 3.50 0.21
CA TYR A 38 -7.67 3.76 1.30
C TYR A 38 -8.26 4.74 2.32
N ASN A 39 -7.69 4.73 3.51
CA ASN A 39 -7.83 5.80 4.49
C ASN A 39 -6.53 6.60 4.54
N LEU A 40 -6.64 7.93 4.47
CA LEU A 40 -5.53 8.81 4.74
C LEU A 40 -5.49 9.09 6.24
N VAL A 41 -4.56 8.45 6.94
CA VAL A 41 -4.35 8.63 8.38
C VAL A 41 -3.53 9.89 8.60
N THR A 42 -3.95 10.74 9.53
CA THR A 42 -3.26 11.99 9.87
C THR A 42 -3.15 12.14 11.39
N TRP A 43 -2.18 12.93 11.83
CA TRP A 43 -1.93 13.23 13.24
C TRP A 43 -1.25 14.59 13.41
N SER A 44 -1.20 15.08 14.66
CA SER A 44 -0.44 16.28 14.99
C SER A 44 1.03 15.96 15.24
N ASP A 45 1.88 16.87 14.83
CA ASP A 45 3.31 16.84 15.09
C ASP A 45 3.61 17.03 16.58
N ILE A 46 4.70 16.44 17.06
CA ILE A 46 5.12 16.60 18.45
C ILE A 46 6.02 17.82 18.57
N ALA A 47 5.48 18.88 19.16
CA ALA A 47 6.21 20.12 19.32
C ALA A 47 7.49 19.93 20.17
N GLY A 48 8.63 20.29 19.59
CA GLY A 48 9.92 20.29 20.27
C GLY A 48 10.77 19.04 20.04
N GLU A 49 10.25 18.06 19.31
CA GLU A 49 11.06 17.02 18.68
C GLU A 49 11.55 17.54 17.32
N GLU A 50 12.70 17.08 16.87
CA GLU A 50 13.24 17.37 15.54
C GLU A 50 13.93 16.12 14.99
N GLY A 51 13.65 15.78 13.73
CA GLY A 51 14.21 14.62 13.05
C GLY A 51 13.60 13.29 13.50
N GLU A 52 12.45 13.33 14.14
CA GLU A 52 11.69 12.17 14.55
C GLU A 52 11.03 11.45 13.35
N THR A 53 10.57 10.26 13.62
CA THR A 53 9.81 9.45 12.67
C THR A 53 8.59 8.84 13.35
N TYR A 54 7.58 8.53 12.54
CA TYR A 54 6.32 8.00 13.03
C TYR A 54 6.07 6.59 12.53
N HIS A 55 5.47 5.77 13.39
CA HIS A 55 4.98 4.44 13.07
C HIS A 55 3.45 4.45 13.19
N VAL A 56 2.77 3.98 12.16
CA VAL A 56 1.31 4.01 12.06
C VAL A 56 0.76 2.60 12.08
N TYR A 57 -0.29 2.41 12.87
CA TYR A 57 -0.93 1.12 13.12
C TYR A 57 -2.43 1.19 12.86
N ALA A 58 -3.02 0.06 12.49
CA ALA A 58 -4.46 -0.08 12.29
C ALA A 58 -4.99 -1.37 12.93
N SER A 59 -6.24 -1.34 13.36
CA SER A 59 -6.95 -2.53 13.83
C SER A 59 -8.46 -2.34 13.63
N ILE A 60 -9.19 -3.45 13.47
CA ILE A 60 -10.66 -3.46 13.45
C ILE A 60 -11.27 -3.28 14.86
N SER A 61 -10.44 -3.32 15.89
CA SER A 61 -10.82 -3.10 17.28
C SER A 61 -10.05 -1.93 17.88
N PRO A 62 -10.53 -1.28 18.95
CA PRO A 62 -9.80 -0.22 19.64
C PRO A 62 -8.40 -0.67 20.05
N ILE A 63 -7.39 0.13 19.69
CA ILE A 63 -5.97 -0.18 19.94
C ILE A 63 -5.60 0.31 21.34
N THR A 64 -5.23 -0.60 22.22
CA THR A 64 -4.70 -0.31 23.57
C THR A 64 -3.25 -0.77 23.73
N ASP A 65 -2.80 -1.67 22.84
CA ASP A 65 -1.45 -2.18 22.78
C ASP A 65 -1.06 -2.41 21.32
N ILE A 66 -0.08 -1.66 20.84
CA ILE A 66 0.42 -1.77 19.46
C ILE A 66 1.21 -3.06 19.16
N THR A 67 1.52 -3.83 20.19
CA THR A 67 2.22 -5.12 20.06
C THR A 67 1.25 -6.31 19.97
N ASP A 68 -0.05 -6.06 20.09
CA ASP A 68 -1.07 -7.10 19.94
C ASP A 68 -1.04 -7.65 18.50
N PRO A 69 -1.07 -8.99 18.31
CA PRO A 69 -1.04 -9.62 16.99
C PRO A 69 -2.21 -9.24 16.06
N SER A 70 -3.28 -8.67 16.59
CA SER A 70 -4.42 -8.17 15.79
C SER A 70 -4.23 -6.72 15.31
N VAL A 71 -3.09 -6.10 15.61
CA VAL A 71 -2.77 -4.75 15.20
C VAL A 71 -1.79 -4.80 14.02
N ASP A 72 -2.22 -4.29 12.88
CA ASP A 72 -1.44 -4.25 11.67
C ASP A 72 -0.54 -3.00 11.61
N VAL A 73 0.65 -3.16 11.07
CA VAL A 73 1.55 -2.05 10.78
C VAL A 73 1.19 -1.46 9.43
N VAL A 74 0.75 -0.20 9.42
CA VAL A 74 0.38 0.52 8.19
C VAL A 74 1.60 1.19 7.55
N ALA A 75 2.41 1.87 8.37
CA ALA A 75 3.61 2.55 7.89
C ALA A 75 4.66 2.62 8.99
N THR A 76 5.92 2.64 8.59
CA THR A 76 7.07 2.80 9.49
C THR A 76 7.99 3.90 9.00
N ASN A 77 8.65 4.57 9.93
CA ASN A 77 9.61 5.65 9.65
C ASN A 77 9.04 6.75 8.73
N VAL A 78 7.77 7.11 8.93
CA VAL A 78 7.19 8.29 8.26
C VAL A 78 7.92 9.51 8.79
N LEU A 79 8.50 10.29 7.90
CA LEU A 79 9.35 11.41 8.27
C LEU A 79 8.53 12.55 8.88
N GLU A 80 9.18 13.28 9.79
CA GLU A 80 8.75 14.60 10.26
C GLU A 80 8.30 15.48 9.07
N GLY A 81 7.27 16.27 9.29
CA GLY A 81 6.72 17.16 8.26
C GLY A 81 5.70 16.47 7.32
N SER A 82 5.58 15.16 7.32
CA SER A 82 4.56 14.44 6.53
C SER A 82 3.22 14.36 7.27
N GLN A 83 3.20 14.00 8.56
CA GLN A 83 2.06 13.75 9.44
C GLN A 83 0.87 13.07 8.73
N ALA A 84 1.17 12.21 7.78
CA ALA A 84 0.18 11.47 7.02
C ALA A 84 0.71 10.14 6.52
N ALA A 85 -0.14 9.11 6.54
CA ALA A 85 0.12 7.79 5.96
C ALA A 85 -1.12 7.26 5.26
N VAL A 86 -0.91 6.50 4.19
CA VAL A 86 -1.99 5.84 3.47
C VAL A 86 -2.14 4.42 3.98
N HIS A 87 -3.33 4.10 4.48
CA HIS A 87 -3.73 2.74 4.76
C HIS A 87 -4.58 2.23 3.60
N TYR A 88 -4.01 1.37 2.76
CA TYR A 88 -4.76 0.71 1.71
C TYR A 88 -5.68 -0.35 2.30
N LEU A 89 -6.94 -0.34 1.86
CA LEU A 89 -7.95 -1.27 2.31
C LEU A 89 -7.98 -2.47 1.36
N PHE A 90 -7.43 -3.57 1.82
CA PHE A 90 -7.41 -4.82 1.06
C PHE A 90 -8.66 -5.62 1.43
N HIS A 91 -9.71 -5.46 0.66
CA HIS A 91 -10.88 -6.32 0.74
C HIS A 91 -11.13 -6.98 -0.61
N PRO A 92 -11.38 -8.30 -0.64
CA PRO A 92 -11.80 -8.96 -1.86
C PRO A 92 -13.15 -8.39 -2.28
N LEU A 93 -13.23 -7.87 -3.47
CA LEU A 93 -14.34 -7.53 -4.39
C LEU A 93 -15.77 -7.33 -3.82
N GLU A 94 -15.94 -7.16 -2.51
CA GLU A 94 -17.22 -6.91 -1.90
C GLU A 94 -17.36 -5.42 -1.59
N ASP A 95 -18.48 -4.83 -1.97
CA ASP A 95 -18.91 -3.51 -1.49
C ASP A 95 -19.29 -3.64 0.00
N THR A 96 -18.32 -3.69 0.87
CA THR A 96 -18.51 -3.76 2.30
C THR A 96 -17.91 -2.55 2.99
N ASP A 97 -18.65 -1.99 3.93
CA ASP A 97 -18.08 -1.01 4.84
C ASP A 97 -17.03 -1.69 5.73
N VAL A 98 -15.84 -1.11 5.73
CA VAL A 98 -14.76 -1.53 6.63
C VAL A 98 -14.47 -0.45 7.64
N THR A 99 -14.23 -0.87 8.87
CA THR A 99 -14.04 0.04 10.00
C THR A 99 -12.71 -0.22 10.67
N TYR A 100 -11.91 0.83 10.84
CA TYR A 100 -10.60 0.75 11.46
C TYR A 100 -10.42 1.81 12.55
N TYR A 101 -9.68 1.42 13.58
CA TYR A 101 -9.05 2.29 14.57
C TYR A 101 -7.59 2.48 14.18
N TYR A 102 -7.00 3.60 14.54
CA TYR A 102 -5.61 3.91 14.25
C TYR A 102 -4.85 4.27 15.52
N ALA A 103 -3.55 3.96 15.51
CA ALA A 103 -2.62 4.43 16.51
C ALA A 103 -1.33 4.92 15.84
N VAL A 104 -0.66 5.88 16.45
CA VAL A 104 0.61 6.41 15.97
C VAL A 104 1.58 6.51 17.13
N ALA A 105 2.79 6.00 16.94
CA ALA A 105 3.89 6.14 17.88
C ALA A 105 5.01 6.98 17.25
N CYS A 106 5.58 7.90 18.00
CA CYS A 106 6.74 8.68 17.62
C CYS A 106 8.02 7.96 18.08
N LYS A 107 9.04 8.03 17.24
CA LYS A 107 10.41 7.62 17.53
C LYS A 107 11.33 8.82 17.28
N ASP A 108 12.03 9.27 18.31
CA ASP A 108 12.96 10.39 18.20
C ASP A 108 14.24 10.07 17.41
N ALA A 109 15.07 11.07 17.18
CA ALA A 109 16.34 10.94 16.49
C ALA A 109 17.38 10.06 17.26
N SER A 110 17.17 9.85 18.56
CA SER A 110 17.98 8.95 19.41
C SER A 110 17.45 7.52 19.47
N ASN A 111 16.37 7.22 18.75
CA ASN A 111 15.63 5.95 18.70
C ASN A 111 14.85 5.61 19.98
N ASN A 112 14.54 6.55 20.83
CA ASN A 112 13.58 6.29 21.89
C ASN A 112 12.18 6.31 21.28
N VAL A 113 11.36 5.33 21.64
CA VAL A 113 9.98 5.22 21.15
C VAL A 113 9.03 5.64 22.26
N GLY A 114 8.20 6.63 21.94
CA GLY A 114 7.18 7.12 22.86
C GLY A 114 5.96 6.19 22.93
N PRO A 115 5.06 6.41 23.90
CA PRO A 115 3.78 5.71 23.93
C PRO A 115 2.97 6.06 22.67
N ALA A 116 2.25 5.07 22.15
CA ALA A 116 1.37 5.32 21.02
C ALA A 116 0.13 6.10 21.47
N GLY A 117 -0.21 7.15 20.71
CA GLY A 117 -1.55 7.71 20.74
C GLY A 117 -2.51 6.85 19.95
N ALA A 118 -3.81 6.94 20.23
CA ALA A 118 -4.83 6.22 19.51
C ALA A 118 -5.98 7.14 19.09
N SER A 119 -6.63 6.82 17.96
CA SER A 119 -7.80 7.53 17.49
C SER A 119 -8.96 7.40 18.51
N ALA A 120 -9.68 8.50 18.73
CA ALA A 120 -10.79 8.51 19.68
C ALA A 120 -12.01 7.70 19.21
N SER A 121 -12.10 7.45 17.90
CA SER A 121 -13.19 6.70 17.28
C SER A 121 -12.67 5.93 16.08
N SER A 122 -13.46 4.95 15.64
CA SER A 122 -13.24 4.24 14.39
C SER A 122 -13.58 5.11 13.18
N ILE A 123 -12.95 4.81 12.06
CA ILE A 123 -13.22 5.39 10.76
C ILE A 123 -13.79 4.30 9.86
N THR A 124 -14.98 4.56 9.30
CA THR A 124 -15.65 3.65 8.37
C THR A 124 -15.40 4.13 6.95
N ASN A 125 -15.07 3.21 6.08
CA ASN A 125 -14.88 3.45 4.66
C ASN A 125 -15.66 2.41 3.87
N GLY A 126 -16.53 2.86 2.95
CA GLY A 126 -17.20 2.02 1.96
C GLY A 126 -16.23 1.72 0.82
N ALA A 127 -15.30 0.83 1.04
CA ALA A 127 -14.30 0.47 0.04
C ALA A 127 -14.84 -0.59 -0.90
N LYS A 128 -14.76 -0.36 -2.21
CA LYS A 128 -14.73 -1.48 -3.16
C LYS A 128 -13.44 -2.26 -2.97
N GLY A 129 -13.52 -3.58 -3.12
CA GLY A 129 -12.34 -4.42 -2.97
C GLY A 129 -11.18 -3.94 -3.84
N VAL A 130 -10.01 -3.87 -3.25
CA VAL A 130 -8.76 -3.65 -4.00
C VAL A 130 -8.27 -5.02 -4.46
N PRO A 131 -7.90 -5.20 -5.72
CA PRO A 131 -7.34 -6.47 -6.19
C PRO A 131 -6.15 -6.87 -5.32
N THR A 132 -6.20 -8.05 -4.76
CA THR A 132 -5.11 -8.57 -3.94
C THR A 132 -4.09 -9.25 -4.82
N ILE A 133 -2.81 -8.94 -4.63
CA ILE A 133 -1.71 -9.68 -5.24
C ILE A 133 -1.36 -10.81 -4.28
N SER A 134 -1.45 -12.06 -4.76
CA SER A 134 -1.03 -13.22 -3.96
C SER A 134 0.49 -13.25 -3.82
N LEU A 135 0.98 -13.56 -2.63
CA LEU A 135 2.41 -13.82 -2.39
C LEU A 135 2.78 -15.29 -2.64
N ASN A 136 1.82 -16.10 -3.06
CA ASN A 136 1.99 -17.53 -3.34
C ASN A 136 1.52 -17.80 -4.76
N PRO A 137 2.39 -17.69 -5.77
CA PRO A 137 2.02 -18.03 -7.15
C PRO A 137 1.69 -19.51 -7.29
N PRO A 138 0.97 -19.91 -8.36
CA PRO A 138 0.71 -21.32 -8.64
C PRO A 138 2.01 -22.11 -8.72
N THR A 139 2.08 -23.26 -8.03
CA THR A 139 3.31 -24.06 -7.94
C THR A 139 3.72 -24.74 -9.27
N ALA A 140 2.76 -24.90 -10.18
CA ALA A 140 2.98 -25.51 -11.49
C ALA A 140 2.73 -24.53 -12.64
N PHE A 141 3.04 -23.25 -12.41
CA PHE A 141 2.80 -22.20 -13.41
C PHE A 141 3.42 -22.55 -14.77
N ALA A 142 2.62 -22.41 -15.82
CA ALA A 142 3.04 -22.50 -17.20
C ALA A 142 2.36 -21.40 -18.04
N ALA A 143 3.13 -20.71 -18.88
CA ALA A 143 2.59 -19.68 -19.75
C ALA A 143 2.11 -20.31 -21.07
N ASP A 144 1.08 -21.16 -21.01
CA ASP A 144 0.59 -21.96 -22.14
C ASP A 144 -0.87 -21.67 -22.54
N GLY A 145 -1.54 -20.77 -21.77
CA GLY A 145 -2.94 -20.40 -21.99
C GLY A 145 -3.95 -21.32 -21.31
N ASP A 146 -3.52 -22.37 -20.63
CA ASP A 146 -4.33 -23.13 -19.69
C ASP A 146 -4.26 -22.45 -18.32
N LEU A 147 -5.39 -22.15 -17.70
CA LEU A 147 -5.47 -21.48 -16.41
C LEU A 147 -5.82 -22.43 -15.26
N THR A 148 -5.73 -23.73 -15.48
CA THR A 148 -6.11 -24.73 -14.47
C THR A 148 -5.32 -24.57 -13.18
N GLU A 149 -4.03 -24.29 -13.27
CA GLU A 149 -3.19 -24.09 -12.09
C GLU A 149 -3.56 -22.83 -11.29
N TRP A 150 -4.16 -21.82 -11.95
CA TRP A 150 -4.68 -20.64 -11.29
C TRP A 150 -5.99 -20.94 -10.56
N TYR A 151 -6.91 -21.67 -11.20
CA TYR A 151 -8.18 -22.06 -10.57
C TYR A 151 -7.96 -22.95 -9.35
N ASP A 152 -6.97 -23.83 -9.40
CA ASP A 152 -6.63 -24.75 -8.32
C ASP A 152 -5.78 -24.11 -7.21
N SER A 153 -5.22 -22.93 -7.44
CA SER A 153 -4.32 -22.25 -6.49
C SER A 153 -5.00 -21.67 -5.27
N GLY A 154 -6.31 -21.41 -5.35
CA GLY A 154 -7.05 -20.66 -4.35
C GLY A 154 -6.76 -19.15 -4.35
N ILE A 155 -6.11 -18.64 -5.39
CA ILE A 155 -5.91 -17.21 -5.59
C ILE A 155 -7.23 -16.58 -6.01
N GLU A 156 -7.70 -15.61 -5.26
CA GLU A 156 -8.92 -14.86 -5.58
C GLU A 156 -8.66 -13.94 -6.79
N PRO A 157 -9.41 -14.10 -7.87
CA PRO A 157 -9.33 -13.21 -9.01
C PRO A 157 -10.03 -11.88 -8.74
N PHE A 158 -9.77 -10.90 -9.59
CA PHE A 158 -10.60 -9.71 -9.69
C PHE A 158 -11.16 -9.57 -11.11
N MET A 159 -12.33 -8.96 -11.22
CA MET A 159 -13.03 -8.79 -12.48
C MET A 159 -13.04 -7.34 -12.93
N ILE A 160 -12.95 -7.15 -14.23
CA ILE A 160 -13.23 -5.88 -14.91
C ILE A 160 -14.37 -6.16 -15.88
N GLY A 161 -15.51 -5.51 -15.70
CA GLY A 161 -16.71 -5.76 -16.47
C GLY A 161 -17.78 -4.71 -16.25
N ALA A 162 -18.96 -4.94 -16.79
CA ALA A 162 -20.13 -4.07 -16.63
C ALA A 162 -20.91 -4.34 -15.34
N ALA A 163 -20.72 -5.51 -14.70
CA ALA A 163 -21.42 -5.86 -13.48
C ALA A 163 -21.05 -4.98 -12.30
N GLU A 164 -22.00 -4.78 -11.37
CA GLU A 164 -21.80 -3.92 -10.18
C GLU A 164 -20.68 -4.37 -9.27
N ASN A 165 -20.40 -5.68 -9.23
CA ASN A 165 -19.33 -6.27 -8.44
C ASN A 165 -17.96 -6.26 -9.14
N SER A 166 -17.87 -5.69 -10.34
CA SER A 166 -16.61 -5.55 -11.04
C SER A 166 -15.74 -4.48 -10.40
N TYR A 167 -14.42 -4.71 -10.37
CA TYR A 167 -13.43 -3.73 -9.89
C TYR A 167 -13.42 -2.44 -10.72
N GLY A 168 -13.74 -2.55 -12.00
CA GLY A 168 -13.86 -1.43 -12.91
C GLY A 168 -14.56 -1.83 -14.19
N THR A 169 -14.82 -0.86 -15.04
CA THR A 169 -15.38 -1.08 -16.37
C THR A 169 -14.27 -1.13 -17.41
N PRO A 170 -14.40 -1.96 -18.46
CA PRO A 170 -13.48 -1.94 -19.58
C PRO A 170 -13.41 -0.54 -20.22
N ASN A 171 -12.21 -0.14 -20.66
CA ASN A 171 -12.05 1.08 -21.41
C ASN A 171 -12.25 0.78 -22.90
N VAL A 172 -13.33 1.24 -23.47
CA VAL A 172 -13.65 1.05 -24.88
C VAL A 172 -13.41 2.36 -25.67
N GLY A 173 -12.66 2.26 -26.75
CA GLY A 173 -12.35 3.42 -27.60
C GLY A 173 -13.56 3.90 -28.42
N MET A 174 -14.43 2.97 -28.81
CA MET A 174 -15.68 3.24 -29.53
C MET A 174 -16.73 2.19 -29.14
N GLY A 175 -17.94 2.62 -28.90
CA GLY A 175 -19.05 1.77 -28.47
C GLY A 175 -19.26 1.80 -26.96
N ASN A 176 -20.06 0.89 -26.48
CA ASN A 176 -20.36 0.68 -25.07
C ASN A 176 -20.21 -0.82 -24.78
N VAL A 177 -19.85 -1.15 -23.56
CA VAL A 177 -19.98 -2.50 -23.03
C VAL A 177 -21.38 -2.60 -22.45
N ASP A 178 -22.23 -3.45 -23.02
CA ASP A 178 -23.64 -3.56 -22.65
C ASP A 178 -23.81 -4.43 -21.38
N ASP A 179 -23.09 -5.54 -21.31
CA ASP A 179 -23.08 -6.44 -20.15
C ASP A 179 -21.79 -7.29 -20.14
N ASP A 180 -21.67 -8.19 -19.17
CA ASP A 180 -20.49 -9.06 -19.01
C ASP A 180 -20.39 -10.18 -20.08
N ASN A 181 -21.42 -10.40 -20.91
CA ASN A 181 -21.30 -11.29 -22.08
C ASN A 181 -20.72 -10.54 -23.27
N ASP A 182 -20.85 -9.23 -23.28
CA ASP A 182 -20.27 -8.36 -24.30
C ASP A 182 -18.76 -8.26 -24.12
N LEU A 183 -18.31 -7.84 -22.93
CA LEU A 183 -16.90 -7.83 -22.58
C LEU A 183 -16.68 -7.89 -21.07
N HIS A 184 -15.95 -8.88 -20.60
CA HIS A 184 -15.36 -8.85 -19.26
C HIS A 184 -14.02 -9.59 -19.19
N GLY A 185 -13.24 -9.27 -18.17
CA GLY A 185 -11.99 -9.96 -17.89
C GLY A 185 -11.89 -10.41 -16.44
N THR A 186 -11.47 -11.65 -16.22
CA THR A 186 -11.10 -12.20 -14.91
C THR A 186 -9.60 -12.26 -14.83
N PHE A 187 -9.02 -11.63 -13.82
CA PHE A 187 -7.58 -11.43 -13.68
C PHE A 187 -7.07 -12.07 -12.39
N TYR A 188 -5.95 -12.76 -12.50
CA TYR A 188 -5.20 -13.32 -11.38
C TYR A 188 -3.83 -12.68 -11.34
N VAL A 189 -3.38 -12.29 -10.16
CA VAL A 189 -2.06 -11.68 -9.96
C VAL A 189 -1.37 -12.31 -8.76
N ALA A 190 -0.13 -12.73 -8.96
CA ALA A 190 0.72 -13.24 -7.90
C ALA A 190 2.15 -12.73 -8.07
N VAL A 191 2.91 -12.72 -6.99
CA VAL A 191 4.31 -12.30 -6.99
C VAL A 191 5.12 -13.20 -6.05
N ASP A 192 6.33 -13.50 -6.45
CA ASP A 192 7.34 -14.07 -5.57
C ASP A 192 8.60 -13.18 -5.56
N ASN A 193 9.73 -13.69 -5.10
CA ASN A 193 10.97 -12.92 -5.04
C ASN A 193 11.58 -12.61 -6.42
N ASP A 194 11.21 -13.35 -7.45
CA ASP A 194 11.85 -13.32 -8.76
C ASP A 194 10.92 -12.82 -9.86
N TYR A 195 9.58 -13.06 -9.74
CA TYR A 195 8.63 -12.83 -10.82
C TYR A 195 7.32 -12.22 -10.35
N LEU A 196 6.71 -11.47 -11.26
CA LEU A 196 5.30 -11.09 -11.23
C LEU A 196 4.55 -12.00 -12.22
N TYR A 197 3.56 -12.71 -11.72
CA TYR A 197 2.71 -13.63 -12.46
C TYR A 197 1.37 -12.99 -12.71
N ILE A 198 0.92 -13.03 -13.95
CA ILE A 198 -0.38 -12.48 -14.34
C ILE A 198 -1.06 -13.49 -15.26
N ALA A 199 -2.32 -13.78 -14.97
CA ALA A 199 -3.19 -14.50 -15.88
C ALA A 199 -4.48 -13.72 -16.08
N ALA A 200 -5.06 -13.85 -17.27
CA ALA A 200 -6.32 -13.22 -17.61
C ALA A 200 -7.16 -14.17 -18.47
N GLU A 201 -8.43 -14.30 -18.10
CA GLU A 201 -9.47 -14.87 -18.93
C GLU A 201 -10.36 -13.75 -19.42
N ILE A 202 -10.44 -13.57 -20.73
CA ILE A 202 -11.23 -12.51 -21.36
C ILE A 202 -12.38 -13.14 -22.10
N LEU A 203 -13.59 -12.74 -21.76
CA LEU A 203 -14.79 -13.00 -22.53
C LEU A 203 -15.11 -11.75 -23.35
N ASP A 204 -15.21 -11.93 -24.66
CA ASP A 204 -15.55 -10.89 -25.61
C ASP A 204 -16.38 -11.49 -26.72
N ASN A 205 -17.57 -10.94 -26.99
CA ASN A 205 -18.47 -11.44 -28.03
C ASN A 205 -18.01 -11.05 -29.45
N VAL A 206 -17.14 -10.05 -29.58
CA VAL A 206 -16.61 -9.55 -30.84
C VAL A 206 -15.12 -9.28 -30.75
N VAL A 207 -14.31 -10.28 -30.97
CA VAL A 207 -12.85 -10.12 -30.95
C VAL A 207 -12.38 -9.32 -32.15
N ASN A 208 -11.77 -8.16 -31.92
CA ASN A 208 -11.18 -7.30 -32.94
C ASN A 208 -9.64 -7.42 -32.90
N ASN A 209 -9.06 -7.95 -33.95
CA ASN A 209 -7.62 -8.09 -34.13
C ASN A 209 -7.12 -7.29 -35.33
N ASP A 210 -7.63 -6.08 -35.54
CA ASP A 210 -7.17 -5.18 -36.58
C ASP A 210 -5.89 -4.43 -36.18
N GLN A 211 -4.75 -4.91 -36.59
CA GLN A 211 -3.46 -4.29 -36.29
C GLN A 211 -3.04 -3.22 -37.33
N SER A 212 -3.93 -2.84 -38.25
CA SER A 212 -3.59 -1.90 -39.33
C SER A 212 -3.37 -0.47 -38.85
N GLY A 213 -3.97 -0.09 -37.69
CA GLY A 213 -3.90 1.26 -37.14
C GLY A 213 -2.99 1.44 -35.92
N GLY A 214 -2.50 0.36 -35.34
CA GLY A 214 -1.72 0.36 -34.09
C GLY A 214 -2.41 -0.43 -32.98
N TRP A 215 -1.76 -0.59 -31.82
CA TRP A 215 -2.24 -1.42 -30.72
C TRP A 215 -3.63 -1.00 -30.17
N TRP A 216 -3.97 0.27 -30.31
CA TRP A 216 -5.27 0.83 -29.86
C TRP A 216 -6.43 0.56 -30.82
N THR A 217 -6.23 -0.10 -31.95
CA THR A 217 -7.28 -0.49 -32.90
C THR A 217 -7.70 -1.95 -32.76
N SER A 218 -7.09 -2.67 -31.83
CA SER A 218 -7.39 -4.05 -31.49
C SER A 218 -7.79 -4.17 -30.03
N ASP A 219 -8.44 -5.27 -29.70
CA ASP A 219 -8.65 -5.64 -28.30
C ASP A 219 -7.33 -5.98 -27.65
N VAL A 220 -7.06 -5.39 -26.50
CA VAL A 220 -5.79 -5.54 -25.79
C VAL A 220 -6.01 -5.63 -24.29
N VAL A 221 -5.21 -6.43 -23.63
CA VAL A 221 -5.02 -6.37 -22.19
C VAL A 221 -3.79 -5.52 -21.90
N GLN A 222 -3.98 -4.42 -21.22
CA GLN A 222 -2.89 -3.53 -20.84
C GLN A 222 -2.61 -3.65 -19.34
N VAL A 223 -1.38 -4.03 -19.00
CA VAL A 223 -0.90 -4.07 -17.62
C VAL A 223 -0.02 -2.84 -17.36
N CYS A 224 -0.44 -1.99 -16.44
CA CYS A 224 0.31 -0.80 -16.03
C CYS A 224 0.96 -1.05 -14.66
N LEU A 225 2.29 -1.04 -14.63
CA LEU A 225 3.06 -1.22 -13.41
C LEU A 225 3.61 0.12 -12.91
N GLY A 226 3.19 0.53 -11.73
CA GLY A 226 3.78 1.66 -11.00
C GLY A 226 5.01 1.18 -10.23
N LEU A 227 6.22 1.49 -10.71
CA LEU A 227 7.46 1.09 -10.06
C LEU A 227 7.83 1.97 -8.84
N TYR A 228 7.10 3.02 -8.63
CA TYR A 228 7.29 3.94 -7.52
C TYR A 228 5.96 4.17 -6.82
N ASP A 229 5.99 4.30 -5.50
CA ASP A 229 4.83 4.69 -4.70
C ASP A 229 4.46 6.16 -5.03
N GLN A 230 3.83 6.35 -6.17
CA GLN A 230 3.30 7.65 -6.58
C GLN A 230 1.93 7.86 -5.94
N ARG A 231 1.91 8.47 -4.78
CA ARG A 231 0.69 8.86 -4.04
C ARG A 231 0.13 10.18 -4.55
N GLY A 232 0.03 10.36 -5.83
CA GLY A 232 -0.46 11.57 -6.46
C GLY A 232 -1.67 11.33 -7.35
N ALA A 233 -2.25 12.43 -7.87
CA ALA A 233 -3.29 12.35 -8.88
C ALA A 233 -2.84 11.44 -10.03
N LYS A 234 -3.77 10.59 -10.52
CA LYS A 234 -3.55 9.73 -11.68
C LYS A 234 -2.81 10.52 -12.76
N HIS A 235 -1.73 9.96 -13.26
CA HIS A 235 -1.05 10.50 -14.42
C HIS A 235 -2.06 10.52 -15.57
N VAL A 236 -2.51 11.71 -15.93
CA VAL A 236 -3.27 11.92 -17.17
C VAL A 236 -2.20 12.07 -18.24
N GLY A 237 -1.93 10.98 -18.95
CA GLY A 237 -1.09 10.99 -20.14
C GLY A 237 -1.79 11.62 -21.32
#